data_af3610b5e21a90cc6d259c83f97a2699
#
_entry.id   af3610b5e21a90cc6d259c83f97a2699
#
_cell.length_a   1.000
_cell.length_b   1.000
_cell.length_c   1.000
_cell.angle_alpha   90.00
_cell.angle_beta   90.00
_cell.angle_gamma   90.00
#
_symmetry.space_group_name_H-M   'P 1'
#
loop_
_entity.id
_entity.type
_entity.pdbx_description
1 polymer ?
#
loop_
_entity_poly.entity_id
_entity_poly.type
_entity_poly.pdbx_seq_one_letter_code
_entity_poly.pdbx_strand_id
1 'polypeptide(L)'
;FLDLREGLANKRFMTALLTANFVAIPLLVWALTMGLTDHPAILVGALLVLLTPCIDYVVVFTHIGKGDSKLTLAATPLLLLLQLVLLPLYLAFMLGNDSAVVISVGPFVEAFVVLIALPLVLAVATAAGAKRSRVVEGWNNAWAWMPVPAMAAVLVVVIGSQISAVVRDMDKLLPVIPVYIGFMLLAPLVGALVARAFKLPAITARSVAFSSSTRNSLVVLPLALALPEEIRGLAAAAVITQTLIELVSELIYIRLIPSLVWRKP
;
A
#
# COMPACT_ATOMS: atom_id res chain seq x y z
N PHE A 1 11.20 -3.70 -18.51
CA PHE A 1 10.25 -3.06 -19.47
C PHE A 1 9.54 -4.07 -20.38
N LEU A 2 10.16 -5.19 -20.79
CA LEU A 2 9.46 -6.29 -21.47
C LEU A 2 8.42 -6.93 -20.54
N ASP A 3 8.77 -7.16 -19.28
CA ASP A 3 7.87 -7.70 -18.25
C ASP A 3 6.66 -6.79 -17.95
N LEU A 4 6.81 -5.45 -18.03
CA LEU A 4 5.71 -4.50 -17.89
C LEU A 4 4.66 -4.65 -19.00
N ARG A 5 5.11 -4.85 -20.23
CA ARG A 5 4.21 -5.00 -21.38
C ARG A 5 3.44 -6.33 -21.33
N GLU A 6 4.11 -7.39 -20.91
CA GLU A 6 3.49 -8.72 -20.70
C GLU A 6 2.53 -8.70 -19.51
N GLY A 7 2.91 -8.02 -18.40
CA GLY A 7 2.05 -7.88 -17.23
C GLY A 7 0.77 -7.11 -17.53
N LEU A 8 0.88 -5.98 -18.24
CA LEU A 8 -0.28 -5.18 -18.69
C LEU A 8 -1.12 -5.90 -19.76
N ALA A 9 -0.52 -6.83 -20.53
CA ALA A 9 -1.23 -7.64 -21.51
C ALA A 9 -2.14 -8.69 -20.84
N ASN A 10 -1.87 -9.10 -19.61
CA ASN A 10 -2.73 -10.02 -18.86
C ASN A 10 -3.96 -9.27 -18.29
N LYS A 11 -4.87 -8.90 -19.18
CA LYS A 11 -6.07 -8.11 -18.85
C LYS A 11 -6.88 -8.71 -17.69
N ARG A 12 -6.95 -10.05 -17.64
CA ARG A 12 -7.75 -10.75 -16.61
C ARG A 12 -7.14 -10.60 -15.22
N PHE A 13 -5.82 -10.76 -15.11
CA PHE A 13 -5.10 -10.50 -13.87
C PHE A 13 -5.22 -9.04 -13.45
N MET A 14 -4.97 -8.12 -14.39
CA MET A 14 -5.01 -6.69 -14.12
C MET A 14 -6.39 -6.25 -13.64
N THR A 15 -7.46 -6.66 -14.32
CA THR A 15 -8.83 -6.33 -13.90
C THR A 15 -9.15 -6.89 -12.51
N ALA A 16 -8.77 -8.14 -12.23
CA ALA A 16 -8.96 -8.73 -10.90
C ALA A 16 -8.19 -7.97 -9.81
N LEU A 17 -6.93 -7.61 -10.08
CA LEU A 17 -6.08 -6.86 -9.16
C LEU A 17 -6.66 -5.47 -8.85
N LEU A 18 -7.11 -4.76 -9.89
CA LEU A 18 -7.72 -3.44 -9.74
C LEU A 18 -9.06 -3.52 -9.01
N THR A 19 -9.91 -4.49 -9.36
CA THR A 19 -11.18 -4.73 -8.67
C THR A 19 -10.95 -5.04 -7.19
N ALA A 20 -9.97 -5.88 -6.86
CA ALA A 20 -9.64 -6.20 -5.48
C ALA A 20 -9.21 -4.95 -4.71
N ASN A 21 -8.20 -4.21 -5.21
CA ASN A 21 -7.59 -3.09 -4.49
C ASN A 21 -8.45 -1.82 -4.46
N PHE A 22 -9.22 -1.53 -5.53
CA PHE A 22 -9.93 -0.27 -5.68
C PHE A 22 -11.47 -0.38 -5.62
N VAL A 23 -12.00 -1.59 -5.43
CA VAL A 23 -13.44 -1.78 -5.19
C VAL A 23 -13.66 -2.60 -3.92
N ALA A 24 -13.19 -3.85 -3.89
CA ALA A 24 -13.49 -4.76 -2.80
C ALA A 24 -12.82 -4.34 -1.47
N ILE A 25 -11.55 -3.95 -1.50
CA ILE A 25 -10.84 -3.49 -0.31
C ILE A 25 -11.38 -2.16 0.23
N PRO A 26 -11.66 -1.12 -0.57
CA PRO A 26 -12.30 0.09 -0.04
C PRO A 26 -13.66 -0.17 0.63
N LEU A 27 -14.46 -1.08 0.12
CA LEU A 27 -15.71 -1.49 0.77
C LEU A 27 -15.46 -2.20 2.11
N LEU A 28 -14.45 -3.08 2.18
CA LEU A 28 -14.02 -3.70 3.43
C LEU A 28 -13.54 -2.66 4.44
N VAL A 29 -12.68 -1.71 3.99
CA VAL A 29 -12.14 -0.65 4.84
C VAL A 29 -13.27 0.22 5.37
N TRP A 30 -14.20 0.64 4.53
CA TRP A 30 -15.37 1.41 4.94
C TRP A 30 -16.15 0.68 6.04
N ALA A 31 -16.44 -0.61 5.86
CA ALA A 31 -17.16 -1.40 6.84
C ALA A 31 -16.42 -1.53 8.18
N LEU A 32 -15.08 -1.73 8.14
CA LEU A 32 -14.26 -1.89 9.34
C LEU A 32 -14.07 -0.57 10.10
N THR A 33 -14.06 0.57 9.40
CA THR A 33 -13.78 1.87 10.00
C THR A 33 -15.03 2.60 10.50
N MET A 34 -16.24 2.06 10.30
CA MET A 34 -17.49 2.63 10.80
C MET A 34 -17.49 2.90 12.31
N GLY A 35 -16.76 2.09 13.09
CA GLY A 35 -16.63 2.26 14.54
C GLY A 35 -15.60 3.30 14.96
N LEU A 36 -14.91 3.99 14.03
CA LEU A 36 -13.87 4.99 14.34
C LEU A 36 -14.34 6.44 14.15
N THR A 37 -15.61 6.68 13.91
CA THR A 37 -16.17 8.03 13.64
C THR A 37 -15.90 9.01 14.78
N ASP A 38 -15.88 8.54 16.05
CA ASP A 38 -15.59 9.36 17.22
C ASP A 38 -14.09 9.69 17.42
N HIS A 39 -13.23 9.15 16.53
CA HIS A 39 -11.78 9.30 16.59
C HIS A 39 -11.21 9.82 15.25
N PRO A 40 -11.51 11.06 14.82
CA PRO A 40 -11.25 11.55 13.47
C PRO A 40 -9.77 11.49 13.06
N ALA A 41 -8.84 11.80 13.94
CA ALA A 41 -7.41 11.73 13.64
C ALA A 41 -6.94 10.30 13.34
N ILE A 42 -7.42 9.33 14.10
CA ILE A 42 -7.11 7.91 13.92
C ILE A 42 -7.80 7.39 12.65
N LEU A 43 -9.05 7.79 12.44
CA LEU A 43 -9.81 7.42 11.24
C LEU A 43 -9.08 7.87 9.97
N VAL A 44 -8.61 9.12 9.92
CA VAL A 44 -7.84 9.62 8.76
C VAL A 44 -6.57 8.81 8.56
N GLY A 45 -5.79 8.55 9.61
CA GLY A 45 -4.59 7.73 9.53
C GLY A 45 -4.87 6.31 9.04
N ALA A 46 -5.94 5.68 9.54
CA ALA A 46 -6.38 4.35 9.12
C ALA A 46 -6.82 4.34 7.66
N LEU A 47 -7.62 5.30 7.22
CA LEU A 47 -8.07 5.41 5.83
C LEU A 47 -6.88 5.65 4.89
N LEU A 48 -5.96 6.54 5.25
CA LEU A 48 -4.76 6.80 4.45
C LEU A 48 -3.99 5.50 4.18
N VAL A 49 -3.72 4.70 5.20
CA VAL A 49 -2.90 3.50 5.02
C VAL A 49 -3.69 2.34 4.42
N LEU A 50 -4.93 2.09 4.84
CA LEU A 50 -5.69 0.93 4.40
C LEU A 50 -6.21 1.05 2.95
N LEU A 51 -6.36 2.27 2.42
CA LEU A 51 -6.83 2.51 1.06
C LEU A 51 -5.71 2.54 0.02
N THR A 52 -4.45 2.47 0.44
CA THR A 52 -3.30 2.54 -0.46
C THR A 52 -2.60 1.18 -0.59
N PRO A 53 -2.70 0.51 -1.75
CA PRO A 53 -2.03 -0.76 -2.00
C PRO A 53 -0.51 -0.60 -1.99
N CYS A 54 0.20 -1.59 -1.45
CA CYS A 54 1.65 -1.63 -1.47
C CYS A 54 2.19 -1.82 -2.89
N ILE A 55 3.29 -1.14 -3.20
CA ILE A 55 3.98 -1.20 -4.49
C ILE A 55 5.44 -1.65 -4.35
N ASP A 56 5.92 -1.78 -3.12
CA ASP A 56 7.34 -2.01 -2.79
C ASP A 56 7.57 -3.46 -2.34
N TYR A 57 7.55 -3.70 -1.05
CA TYR A 57 7.88 -5.01 -0.47
C TYR A 57 6.85 -6.12 -0.76
N VAL A 58 5.64 -5.78 -1.19
CA VAL A 58 4.63 -6.76 -1.63
C VAL A 58 5.17 -7.70 -2.71
N VAL A 59 6.07 -7.23 -3.57
CA VAL A 59 6.70 -8.04 -4.63
C VAL A 59 7.55 -9.16 -4.02
N VAL A 60 8.30 -8.84 -2.95
CA VAL A 60 9.15 -9.80 -2.24
C VAL A 60 8.29 -10.85 -1.53
N PHE A 61 7.27 -10.43 -0.78
CA PHE A 61 6.37 -11.35 -0.09
C PHE A 61 5.57 -12.22 -1.06
N THR A 62 5.11 -11.65 -2.19
CA THR A 62 4.49 -12.41 -3.27
C THR A 62 5.42 -13.50 -3.81
N HIS A 63 6.70 -13.21 -4.00
CA HIS A 63 7.69 -14.18 -4.47
C HIS A 63 7.87 -15.32 -3.46
N ILE A 64 8.10 -14.99 -2.18
CA ILE A 64 8.26 -15.98 -1.11
C ILE A 64 6.99 -16.81 -0.94
N GLY A 65 5.82 -16.19 -1.04
CA GLY A 65 4.49 -16.83 -0.98
C GLY A 65 4.08 -17.55 -2.26
N LYS A 66 5.02 -17.81 -3.19
CA LYS A 66 4.79 -18.57 -4.42
C LYS A 66 3.69 -17.97 -5.32
N GLY A 67 3.56 -16.66 -5.34
CA GLY A 67 2.79 -15.89 -6.29
C GLY A 67 3.64 -15.47 -7.50
N ASP A 68 3.02 -14.77 -8.44
CA ASP A 68 3.70 -14.21 -9.62
C ASP A 68 4.22 -12.80 -9.30
N SER A 69 5.45 -12.75 -8.79
CA SER A 69 6.12 -11.49 -8.43
C SER A 69 6.40 -10.59 -9.66
N LYS A 70 6.56 -11.18 -10.85
CA LYS A 70 6.78 -10.40 -12.09
C LYS A 70 5.53 -9.63 -12.49
N LEU A 71 4.37 -10.29 -12.48
CA LEU A 71 3.10 -9.62 -12.74
C LEU A 71 2.77 -8.59 -11.65
N THR A 72 3.07 -8.89 -10.38
CA THR A 72 2.89 -7.94 -9.27
C THR A 72 3.76 -6.69 -9.51
N LEU A 73 5.04 -6.86 -9.80
CA LEU A 73 5.95 -5.74 -10.10
C LEU A 73 5.48 -4.93 -11.32
N ALA A 74 5.02 -5.60 -12.37
CA ALA A 74 4.52 -4.94 -13.57
C ALA A 74 3.26 -4.08 -13.31
N ALA A 75 2.46 -4.44 -12.30
CA ALA A 75 1.26 -3.71 -11.92
C ALA A 75 1.53 -2.51 -11.01
N THR A 76 2.68 -2.45 -10.31
CA THR A 76 2.95 -1.41 -9.30
C THR A 76 2.83 0.02 -9.81
N PRO A 77 3.29 0.40 -11.02
CA PRO A 77 3.13 1.76 -11.52
C PRO A 77 1.66 2.15 -11.71
N LEU A 78 0.84 1.20 -12.17
CA LEU A 78 -0.58 1.44 -12.36
C LEU A 78 -1.30 1.57 -11.03
N LEU A 79 -0.98 0.72 -10.05
CA LEU A 79 -1.50 0.82 -8.68
C LEU A 79 -1.14 2.18 -8.07
N LEU A 80 0.12 2.61 -8.22
CA LEU A 80 0.58 3.90 -7.72
C LEU A 80 -0.21 5.06 -8.34
N LEU A 81 -0.38 5.08 -9.66
CA LEU A 81 -1.12 6.15 -10.33
C LEU A 81 -2.59 6.19 -9.94
N LEU A 82 -3.24 5.03 -9.85
CA LEU A 82 -4.65 4.95 -9.50
C LEU A 82 -4.90 5.34 -8.04
N GLN A 83 -4.07 4.88 -7.09
CA GLN A 83 -4.24 5.26 -5.68
C GLN A 83 -4.16 6.77 -5.48
N LEU A 84 -3.36 7.46 -6.28
CA LEU A 84 -3.21 8.89 -6.23
C LEU A 84 -4.48 9.67 -6.53
N VAL A 85 -5.18 9.21 -7.57
CA VAL A 85 -6.44 9.80 -8.00
C VAL A 85 -7.58 9.37 -7.10
N LEU A 86 -7.60 8.10 -6.69
CA LEU A 86 -8.72 7.53 -5.96
C LEU A 86 -8.65 7.81 -4.46
N LEU A 87 -7.46 7.94 -3.86
CA LEU A 87 -7.33 8.18 -2.41
C LEU A 87 -8.05 9.46 -1.96
N PRO A 88 -7.86 10.63 -2.59
CA PRO A 88 -8.62 11.83 -2.22
C PRO A 88 -10.14 11.65 -2.36
N LEU A 89 -10.59 10.91 -3.37
CA LEU A 89 -12.01 10.64 -3.59
C LEU A 89 -12.60 9.76 -2.49
N TYR A 90 -11.87 8.70 -2.08
CA TYR A 90 -12.28 7.85 -0.97
C TYR A 90 -12.31 8.61 0.35
N LEU A 91 -11.29 9.43 0.62
CA LEU A 91 -11.25 10.25 1.82
C LEU A 91 -12.45 11.23 1.86
N ALA A 92 -12.73 11.94 0.76
CA ALA A 92 -13.87 12.83 0.67
C ALA A 92 -15.21 12.10 0.89
N PHE A 93 -15.35 10.89 0.34
CA PHE A 93 -16.57 10.09 0.47
C PHE A 93 -16.74 9.50 1.88
N MET A 94 -15.64 8.96 2.46
CA MET A 94 -15.70 8.23 3.74
C MET A 94 -15.68 9.14 4.97
N LEU A 95 -15.02 10.32 4.89
CA LEU A 95 -14.99 11.30 5.97
C LEU A 95 -16.24 12.17 6.02
N GLY A 96 -16.96 12.34 4.88
CA GLY A 96 -18.14 13.19 4.79
C GLY A 96 -17.83 14.69 4.91
N ASN A 97 -18.85 15.52 4.72
CA ASN A 97 -18.72 16.97 4.80
C ASN A 97 -18.68 17.52 6.24
N ASP A 98 -19.09 16.71 7.23
CA ASP A 98 -19.17 17.09 8.64
C ASP A 98 -17.90 16.77 9.44
N SER A 99 -16.91 16.14 8.81
CA SER A 99 -15.65 15.89 9.50
C SER A 99 -14.93 17.22 9.74
N ALA A 100 -14.68 17.54 10.99
CA ALA A 100 -13.88 18.70 11.42
C ALA A 100 -12.44 18.68 10.86
N VAL A 101 -12.08 17.62 10.15
CA VAL A 101 -10.83 17.42 9.47
C VAL A 101 -10.95 17.95 8.04
N VAL A 102 -10.81 19.25 7.90
CA VAL A 102 -10.58 19.86 6.59
C VAL A 102 -9.19 19.45 6.14
N ILE A 103 -9.11 18.35 5.38
CA ILE A 103 -7.88 18.02 4.67
C ILE A 103 -7.67 19.13 3.64
N SER A 104 -6.78 20.06 3.95
CA SER A 104 -6.42 21.10 2.98
C SER A 104 -5.74 20.41 1.79
N VAL A 105 -6.42 20.45 0.66
CA VAL A 105 -5.98 19.76 -0.58
C VAL A 105 -4.60 20.25 -1.02
N GLY A 106 -4.26 21.51 -0.75
CA GLY A 106 -2.99 22.13 -1.14
C GLY A 106 -1.76 21.40 -0.60
N PRO A 107 -1.52 21.33 0.72
CA PRO A 107 -0.38 20.61 1.31
C PRO A 107 -0.33 19.12 0.95
N PHE A 108 -1.50 18.49 0.81
CA PHE A 108 -1.58 17.10 0.38
C PHE A 108 -1.09 16.93 -1.07
N VAL A 109 -1.53 17.79 -2.00
CA VAL A 109 -1.09 17.77 -3.40
C VAL A 109 0.40 18.13 -3.49
N GLU A 110 0.88 19.10 -2.71
CA GLU A 110 2.30 19.47 -2.69
C GLU A 110 3.16 18.29 -2.20
N ALA A 111 2.83 17.70 -1.06
CA ALA A 111 3.52 16.52 -0.55
C ALA A 111 3.50 15.38 -1.58
N PHE A 112 2.37 15.18 -2.24
CA PHE A 112 2.22 14.20 -3.30
C PHE A 112 3.14 14.48 -4.50
N VAL A 113 3.12 15.70 -5.02
CA VAL A 113 3.93 16.08 -6.20
C VAL A 113 5.41 15.95 -5.89
N VAL A 114 5.86 16.43 -4.73
CA VAL A 114 7.27 16.44 -4.35
C VAL A 114 7.78 15.05 -3.96
N LEU A 115 7.01 14.28 -3.20
CA LEU A 115 7.48 13.01 -2.63
C LEU A 115 7.21 11.80 -3.54
N ILE A 116 6.26 11.90 -4.47
CA ILE A 116 5.86 10.76 -5.30
C ILE A 116 6.02 11.07 -6.79
N ALA A 117 5.36 12.14 -7.30
CA ALA A 117 5.33 12.40 -8.73
C ALA A 117 6.72 12.78 -9.26
N LEU A 118 7.44 13.65 -8.57
CA LEU A 118 8.78 14.09 -8.97
C LEU A 118 9.80 12.93 -9.00
N PRO A 119 9.97 12.10 -7.95
CA PRO A 119 10.84 10.93 -8.00
C PRO A 119 10.46 9.94 -9.11
N LEU A 120 9.17 9.73 -9.34
CA LEU A 120 8.69 8.84 -10.39
C LEU A 120 9.08 9.36 -11.78
N VAL A 121 8.89 10.66 -12.05
CA VAL A 121 9.30 11.29 -13.30
C VAL A 121 10.81 11.18 -13.50
N LEU A 122 11.60 11.44 -12.46
CA LEU A 122 13.06 11.29 -12.51
C LEU A 122 13.48 9.83 -12.76
N ALA A 123 12.82 8.87 -12.13
CA ALA A 123 13.08 7.44 -12.36
C ALA A 123 12.77 7.03 -13.80
N VAL A 124 11.64 7.47 -14.34
CA VAL A 124 11.26 7.21 -15.75
C VAL A 124 12.25 7.88 -16.71
N ALA A 125 12.64 9.13 -16.45
CA ALA A 125 13.62 9.85 -17.26
C ALA A 125 14.98 9.16 -17.24
N THR A 126 15.45 8.72 -16.06
CA THR A 126 16.71 7.97 -15.92
C THR A 126 16.66 6.64 -16.68
N ALA A 127 15.56 5.90 -16.54
CA ALA A 127 15.36 4.63 -17.25
C ALA A 127 15.29 4.83 -18.78
N ALA A 128 14.72 5.92 -19.26
CA ALA A 128 14.71 6.27 -20.67
C ALA A 128 16.11 6.71 -21.16
N GLY A 129 16.84 7.46 -20.35
CA GLY A 129 18.22 7.89 -20.62
C GLY A 129 19.20 6.72 -20.67
N ALA A 130 19.05 5.73 -19.82
CA ALA A 130 19.87 4.51 -19.78
C ALA A 130 19.83 3.72 -21.11
N LYS A 131 18.75 3.83 -21.87
CA LYS A 131 18.64 3.21 -23.20
C LYS A 131 19.43 3.94 -24.29
N ARG A 132 19.84 5.19 -24.04
CA ARG A 132 20.51 6.06 -25.01
C ARG A 132 21.96 6.39 -24.64
N SER A 133 22.34 6.21 -23.37
CA SER A 133 23.66 6.60 -22.85
C SER A 133 24.24 5.50 -21.96
N ARG A 134 25.43 4.98 -22.32
CA ARG A 134 26.17 4.01 -21.48
C ARG A 134 26.53 4.56 -20.09
N VAL A 135 26.72 5.86 -19.98
CA VAL A 135 27.01 6.50 -18.68
C VAL A 135 25.79 6.41 -17.77
N VAL A 136 24.59 6.73 -18.29
CA VAL A 136 23.34 6.63 -17.52
C VAL A 136 23.00 5.17 -17.21
N GLU A 137 23.26 4.26 -18.13
CA GLU A 137 23.12 2.82 -17.91
C GLU A 137 24.03 2.33 -16.77
N GLY A 138 25.33 2.70 -16.82
CA GLY A 138 26.30 2.39 -15.77
C GLY A 138 25.86 2.92 -14.39
N TRP A 139 25.40 4.18 -14.35
CA TRP A 139 24.81 4.77 -13.14
C TRP A 139 23.61 3.98 -12.63
N ASN A 140 22.64 3.70 -13.49
CA ASN A 140 21.46 2.93 -13.12
C ASN A 140 21.79 1.55 -12.57
N ASN A 141 22.74 0.86 -13.20
CA ASN A 141 23.18 -0.47 -12.77
C ASN A 141 23.96 -0.41 -11.43
N ALA A 142 24.78 0.61 -11.22
CA ALA A 142 25.52 0.81 -9.98
C ALA A 142 24.57 0.98 -8.77
N TRP A 143 23.41 1.61 -8.96
CA TRP A 143 22.42 1.87 -7.92
C TRP A 143 21.28 0.83 -7.88
N ALA A 144 21.25 -0.15 -8.77
CA ALA A 144 20.17 -1.13 -8.88
C ALA A 144 19.97 -2.00 -7.61
N TRP A 145 21.01 -2.18 -6.79
CA TRP A 145 20.96 -2.91 -5.52
C TRP A 145 20.44 -2.06 -4.35
N MET A 146 20.49 -0.72 -4.47
CA MET A 146 20.18 0.22 -3.38
C MET A 146 18.73 0.18 -2.86
N PRO A 147 17.69 -0.08 -3.68
CA PRO A 147 16.31 -0.04 -3.20
C PRO A 147 16.04 -0.92 -1.98
N VAL A 148 16.60 -2.12 -1.92
CA VAL A 148 16.38 -3.05 -0.80
C VAL A 148 17.00 -2.54 0.52
N PRO A 149 18.30 -2.20 0.59
CA PRO A 149 18.87 -1.68 1.83
C PRO A 149 18.34 -0.29 2.18
N ALA A 150 18.03 0.57 1.19
CA ALA A 150 17.42 1.86 1.44
C ALA A 150 16.03 1.71 2.07
N MET A 151 15.19 0.80 1.55
CA MET A 151 13.89 0.49 2.13
C MET A 151 14.01 -0.07 3.55
N ALA A 152 14.93 -0.99 3.80
CA ALA A 152 15.20 -1.51 5.14
C ALA A 152 15.64 -0.40 6.10
N ALA A 153 16.55 0.49 5.66
CA ALA A 153 17.00 1.63 6.45
C ALA A 153 15.86 2.60 6.77
N VAL A 154 15.02 2.93 5.76
CA VAL A 154 13.84 3.80 5.96
C VAL A 154 12.88 3.18 6.96
N LEU A 155 12.57 1.88 6.86
CA LEU A 155 11.70 1.19 7.82
C LEU A 155 12.27 1.27 9.25
N VAL A 156 13.56 0.99 9.44
CA VAL A 156 14.21 1.07 10.76
C VAL A 156 14.15 2.50 11.30
N VAL A 157 14.49 3.50 10.50
CA VAL A 157 14.47 4.91 10.91
C VAL A 157 13.05 5.37 11.23
N VAL A 158 12.09 5.07 10.38
CA VAL A 158 10.67 5.44 10.55
C VAL A 158 10.11 4.79 11.82
N ILE A 159 10.25 3.48 11.98
CA ILE A 159 9.79 2.78 13.17
C ILE A 159 10.51 3.32 14.42
N GLY A 160 11.83 3.43 14.38
CA GLY A 160 12.63 3.92 15.50
C GLY A 160 12.29 5.35 15.91
N SER A 161 12.03 6.24 14.96
CA SER A 161 11.67 7.64 15.24
C SER A 161 10.26 7.81 15.82
N GLN A 162 9.35 6.91 15.50
CA GLN A 162 7.93 7.04 15.85
C GLN A 162 7.47 6.09 16.95
N ILE A 163 8.27 5.08 17.32
CA ILE A 163 7.89 4.09 18.33
C ILE A 163 7.52 4.73 19.65
N SER A 164 8.22 5.80 20.04
CA SER A 164 7.93 6.55 21.27
C SER A 164 6.57 7.26 21.22
N ALA A 165 6.14 7.73 20.04
CA ALA A 165 4.83 8.34 19.87
C ALA A 165 3.73 7.27 19.93
N VAL A 166 3.93 6.12 19.32
CA VAL A 166 3.00 4.98 19.40
C VAL A 166 2.83 4.51 20.84
N VAL A 167 3.93 4.36 21.59
CA VAL A 167 3.89 3.92 23.00
C VAL A 167 3.20 4.95 23.89
N ARG A 168 3.49 6.24 23.68
CA ARG A 168 2.89 7.34 24.46
C ARG A 168 1.39 7.47 24.23
N ASP A 169 0.92 7.29 23.00
CA ASP A 169 -0.48 7.45 22.61
C ASP A 169 -1.20 6.09 22.47
N MET A 170 -0.66 5.02 23.06
CA MET A 170 -1.19 3.65 22.94
C MET A 170 -2.68 3.57 23.34
N ASP A 171 -3.07 4.22 24.44
CA ASP A 171 -4.46 4.22 24.90
C ASP A 171 -5.42 4.81 23.86
N LYS A 172 -4.98 5.84 23.14
CA LYS A 172 -5.76 6.44 22.05
C LYS A 172 -5.81 5.56 20.81
N LEU A 173 -4.77 4.74 20.57
CA LEU A 173 -4.67 3.84 19.41
C LEU A 173 -5.42 2.52 19.62
N LEU A 174 -5.83 2.18 20.84
CA LEU A 174 -6.58 0.93 21.12
C LEU A 174 -7.80 0.72 20.21
N PRO A 175 -8.62 1.74 19.89
CA PRO A 175 -9.79 1.56 19.02
C PRO A 175 -9.46 1.11 17.59
N VAL A 176 -8.27 1.43 17.07
CA VAL A 176 -7.90 1.08 15.68
C VAL A 176 -7.27 -0.32 15.56
N ILE A 177 -6.75 -0.87 16.64
CA ILE A 177 -6.11 -2.19 16.63
C ILE A 177 -7.06 -3.29 16.13
N PRO A 178 -8.33 -3.41 16.61
CA PRO A 178 -9.27 -4.39 16.07
C PRO A 178 -9.56 -4.21 14.59
N VAL A 179 -9.57 -2.96 14.09
CA VAL A 179 -9.76 -2.64 12.67
C VAL A 179 -8.60 -3.21 11.85
N TYR A 180 -7.36 -3.00 12.30
CA TYR A 180 -6.17 -3.51 11.61
C TYR A 180 -6.10 -5.04 11.66
N ILE A 181 -6.38 -5.65 12.80
CA ILE A 181 -6.46 -7.11 12.92
C ILE A 181 -7.56 -7.66 12.00
N GLY A 182 -8.75 -7.04 12.02
CA GLY A 182 -9.84 -7.41 11.13
C GLY A 182 -9.46 -7.29 9.64
N PHE A 183 -8.77 -6.21 9.28
CA PHE A 183 -8.25 -6.04 7.93
C PHE A 183 -7.25 -7.14 7.56
N MET A 184 -6.27 -7.41 8.44
CA MET A 184 -5.25 -8.45 8.17
C MET A 184 -5.85 -9.85 8.05
N LEU A 185 -6.94 -10.13 8.72
CA LEU A 185 -7.65 -11.42 8.58
C LEU A 185 -8.50 -11.48 7.31
N LEU A 186 -9.20 -10.40 6.96
CA LEU A 186 -10.19 -10.40 5.90
C LEU A 186 -9.63 -10.03 4.52
N ALA A 187 -8.64 -9.15 4.43
CA ALA A 187 -8.13 -8.68 3.15
C ALA A 187 -7.56 -9.79 2.25
N PRO A 188 -6.76 -10.75 2.74
CA PRO A 188 -6.30 -11.87 1.90
C PRO A 188 -7.45 -12.77 1.43
N LEU A 189 -8.51 -12.92 2.23
CA LEU A 189 -9.71 -13.67 1.85
C LEU A 189 -10.47 -12.94 0.74
N VAL A 190 -10.65 -11.62 0.87
CA VAL A 190 -11.28 -10.79 -0.16
C VAL A 190 -10.49 -10.86 -1.47
N GLY A 191 -9.16 -10.72 -1.41
CA GLY A 191 -8.30 -10.86 -2.59
C GLY A 191 -8.41 -12.23 -3.25
N ALA A 192 -8.43 -13.30 -2.46
CA ALA A 192 -8.61 -14.67 -2.94
C ALA A 192 -9.99 -14.89 -3.57
N LEU A 193 -11.05 -14.33 -2.98
CA LEU A 193 -12.42 -14.42 -3.51
C LEU A 193 -12.55 -13.69 -4.85
N VAL A 194 -11.99 -12.47 -4.95
CA VAL A 194 -11.96 -11.72 -6.21
C VAL A 194 -11.18 -12.51 -7.27
N ALA A 195 -9.98 -12.99 -6.93
CA ALA A 195 -9.18 -13.79 -7.86
C ALA A 195 -9.93 -15.04 -8.33
N ARG A 196 -10.71 -15.70 -7.45
CA ARG A 196 -11.55 -16.83 -7.79
C ARG A 196 -12.71 -16.46 -8.70
N ALA A 197 -13.37 -15.31 -8.45
CA ALA A 197 -14.45 -14.80 -9.30
C ALA A 197 -13.95 -14.55 -10.74
N PHE A 198 -12.74 -14.02 -10.88
CA PHE A 198 -12.08 -13.87 -12.17
C PHE A 198 -11.44 -15.18 -12.68
N LYS A 199 -11.59 -16.30 -12.00
CA LYS A 199 -11.07 -17.63 -12.36
C LYS A 199 -9.56 -17.61 -12.66
N LEU A 200 -8.77 -16.89 -11.87
CA LEU A 200 -7.32 -16.82 -12.06
C LEU A 200 -6.64 -18.14 -11.69
N PRO A 201 -5.51 -18.50 -12.36
CA PRO A 201 -4.62 -19.56 -11.91
C PRO A 201 -4.10 -19.32 -10.48
N ALA A 202 -3.76 -20.37 -9.75
CA ALA A 202 -3.34 -20.27 -8.35
C ALA A 202 -2.17 -19.29 -8.13
N ILE A 203 -1.18 -19.28 -9.01
CA ILE A 203 0.00 -18.41 -8.93
C ILE A 203 -0.40 -16.93 -8.98
N THR A 204 -1.20 -16.55 -9.96
CA THR A 204 -1.67 -15.15 -10.11
C THR A 204 -2.74 -14.78 -9.09
N ALA A 205 -3.54 -15.75 -8.63
CA ALA A 205 -4.51 -15.53 -7.56
C ALA A 205 -3.83 -15.21 -6.22
N ARG A 206 -2.69 -15.86 -5.92
CA ARG A 206 -1.85 -15.51 -4.75
C ARG A 206 -1.34 -14.08 -4.84
N SER A 207 -0.90 -13.63 -6.02
CA SER A 207 -0.47 -12.25 -6.24
C SER A 207 -1.57 -11.23 -5.93
N VAL A 208 -2.82 -11.50 -6.35
CA VAL A 208 -3.95 -10.66 -6.00
C VAL A 208 -4.20 -10.64 -4.50
N ALA A 209 -4.15 -11.81 -3.82
CA ALA A 209 -4.34 -11.91 -2.38
C ALA A 209 -3.26 -11.13 -1.60
N PHE A 210 -1.97 -11.27 -1.97
CA PHE A 210 -0.88 -10.47 -1.37
C PHE A 210 -1.10 -8.98 -1.60
N SER A 211 -1.35 -8.56 -2.83
CA SER A 211 -1.58 -7.14 -3.14
C SER A 211 -2.75 -6.54 -2.37
N SER A 212 -3.81 -7.32 -2.16
CA SER A 212 -5.00 -6.86 -1.41
C SER A 212 -4.76 -6.73 0.08
N SER A 213 -3.82 -7.47 0.65
CA SER A 213 -3.54 -7.51 2.09
C SER A 213 -2.36 -6.66 2.52
N THR A 214 -1.51 -6.24 1.60
CA THR A 214 -0.31 -5.43 1.87
C THR A 214 -0.57 -3.96 1.54
N ARG A 215 -0.28 -3.06 2.49
CA ARG A 215 -0.58 -1.63 2.39
C ARG A 215 0.68 -0.78 2.27
N ASN A 216 0.56 0.44 1.78
CA ASN A 216 1.68 1.32 1.49
C ASN A 216 1.88 2.41 2.56
N SER A 217 2.32 2.01 3.73
CA SER A 217 2.57 2.93 4.83
C SER A 217 3.69 3.95 4.54
N LEU A 218 4.71 3.56 3.77
CA LEU A 218 5.85 4.43 3.48
C LEU A 218 5.46 5.64 2.63
N VAL A 219 4.55 5.46 1.68
CA VAL A 219 4.04 6.54 0.82
C VAL A 219 3.08 7.44 1.57
N VAL A 220 2.25 6.89 2.47
CA VAL A 220 1.22 7.68 3.14
C VAL A 220 1.68 8.31 4.45
N LEU A 221 2.76 7.86 5.07
CA LEU A 221 3.27 8.47 6.29
C LEU A 221 3.65 9.94 6.10
N PRO A 222 4.36 10.36 5.05
CA PRO A 222 4.58 11.77 4.77
C PRO A 222 3.28 12.56 4.58
N LEU A 223 2.25 11.95 3.99
CA LEU A 223 0.93 12.57 3.85
C LEU A 223 0.24 12.75 5.21
N ALA A 224 0.34 11.76 6.10
CA ALA A 224 -0.17 11.86 7.46
C ALA A 224 0.56 12.96 8.27
N LEU A 225 1.87 13.13 8.06
CA LEU A 225 2.67 14.18 8.70
C LEU A 225 2.41 15.58 8.11
N ALA A 226 1.86 15.68 6.89
CA ALA A 226 1.45 16.93 6.26
C ALA A 226 0.06 17.41 6.72
N LEU A 227 -0.66 16.63 7.53
CA LEU A 227 -1.94 17.00 8.12
C LEU A 227 -1.77 18.16 9.14
N PRO A 228 -2.87 18.87 9.50
CA PRO A 228 -2.87 19.88 10.55
C PRO A 228 -2.26 19.37 11.86
N GLU A 229 -1.60 20.26 12.60
CA GLU A 229 -0.80 19.92 13.79
C GLU A 229 -1.59 19.15 14.84
N GLU A 230 -2.86 19.45 14.97
CA GLU A 230 -3.77 18.89 15.95
C GLU A 230 -4.01 17.39 15.75
N ILE A 231 -3.90 16.89 14.50
CA ILE A 231 -4.24 15.50 14.15
C ILE A 231 -3.06 14.70 13.59
N ARG A 232 -2.03 15.38 13.05
CA ARG A 232 -0.91 14.71 12.34
C ARG A 232 -0.18 13.67 13.17
N GLY A 233 0.05 13.97 14.47
CA GLY A 233 0.77 13.07 15.37
C GLY A 233 0.05 11.74 15.55
N LEU A 234 -1.26 11.81 15.80
CA LEU A 234 -2.08 10.63 16.04
C LEU A 234 -2.38 9.87 14.73
N ALA A 235 -2.59 10.58 13.63
CA ALA A 235 -2.74 9.98 12.31
C ALA A 235 -1.48 9.23 11.87
N ALA A 236 -0.30 9.83 12.04
CA ALA A 236 0.98 9.17 11.77
C ALA A 236 1.21 7.95 12.68
N ALA A 237 0.89 8.05 13.96
CA ALA A 237 0.98 6.94 14.90
C ALA A 237 0.04 5.78 14.49
N ALA A 238 -1.17 6.08 14.00
CA ALA A 238 -2.09 5.08 13.46
C ALA A 238 -1.49 4.37 12.22
N VAL A 239 -0.89 5.12 11.28
CA VAL A 239 -0.20 4.53 10.10
C VAL A 239 0.90 3.58 10.53
N ILE A 240 1.73 3.96 11.51
CA ILE A 240 2.85 3.14 11.98
C ILE A 240 2.36 1.90 12.74
N THR A 241 1.30 2.05 13.54
CA THR A 241 0.66 0.92 14.22
C THR A 241 0.20 -0.13 13.21
N GLN A 242 -0.41 0.29 12.09
CA GLN A 242 -0.78 -0.61 11.00
C GLN A 242 0.45 -1.32 10.42
N THR A 243 1.53 -0.58 10.17
CA THR A 243 2.78 -1.14 9.62
C THR A 243 3.34 -2.25 10.51
N LEU A 244 3.35 -2.04 11.83
CA LEU A 244 3.85 -3.04 12.78
C LEU A 244 3.00 -4.32 12.75
N ILE A 245 1.67 -4.18 12.74
CA ILE A 245 0.74 -5.31 12.64
C ILE A 245 0.91 -6.02 11.29
N GLU A 246 1.05 -5.26 10.21
CA GLU A 246 1.23 -5.81 8.86
C GLU A 246 2.51 -6.63 8.72
N LEU A 247 3.65 -6.13 9.21
CA LEU A 247 4.92 -6.86 9.14
C LEU A 247 4.83 -8.23 9.80
N VAL A 248 4.13 -8.33 10.95
CA VAL A 248 3.86 -9.62 11.59
C VAL A 248 2.93 -10.48 10.73
N SER A 249 1.90 -9.87 10.16
CA SER A 249 0.93 -10.57 9.30
C SER A 249 1.57 -11.09 8.02
N GLU A 250 2.50 -10.35 7.41
CA GLU A 250 3.22 -10.79 6.21
C GLU A 250 4.02 -12.07 6.44
N LEU A 251 4.64 -12.23 7.63
CA LEU A 251 5.32 -13.48 8.00
C LEU A 251 4.35 -14.67 8.10
N ILE A 252 3.10 -14.41 8.43
CA ILE A 252 2.02 -15.41 8.42
C ILE A 252 1.56 -15.66 6.99
N TYR A 253 1.38 -14.63 6.19
CA TYR A 253 0.85 -14.69 4.83
C TYR A 253 1.72 -15.50 3.88
N ILE A 254 3.04 -15.49 4.02
CA ILE A 254 3.92 -16.32 3.18
C ILE A 254 3.59 -17.82 3.25
N ARG A 255 2.95 -18.26 4.34
CA ARG A 255 2.46 -19.64 4.52
C ARG A 255 0.95 -19.76 4.32
N LEU A 256 0.18 -18.80 4.82
CA LEU A 256 -1.27 -18.81 4.80
C LEU A 256 -1.84 -18.66 3.39
N ILE A 257 -1.39 -17.65 2.62
CA ILE A 257 -1.94 -17.37 1.29
C ILE A 257 -1.75 -18.53 0.31
N PRO A 258 -0.58 -19.20 0.24
CA PRO A 258 -0.43 -20.38 -0.59
C PRO A 258 -1.40 -21.51 -0.25
N SER A 259 -1.76 -21.70 1.02
CA SER A 259 -2.73 -22.72 1.45
C SER A 259 -4.16 -22.31 1.19
N LEU A 260 -4.48 -21.03 1.35
CA LEU A 260 -5.81 -20.45 1.14
C LEU A 260 -6.20 -20.44 -0.35
N VAL A 261 -5.23 -20.17 -1.21
CA VAL A 261 -5.40 -20.12 -2.68
C VAL A 261 -4.95 -21.45 -3.31
N TRP A 262 -5.16 -22.55 -2.60
CA TRP A 262 -4.81 -23.85 -3.12
C TRP A 262 -5.84 -24.29 -4.17
N ARG A 263 -5.41 -24.49 -5.41
CA ARG A 263 -6.16 -25.21 -6.44
C ARG A 263 -5.37 -26.44 -6.80
N LYS A 264 -6.05 -27.59 -6.77
CA LYS A 264 -5.60 -28.75 -7.51
C LYS A 264 -5.38 -28.35 -8.97
N PRO A 265 -4.33 -28.84 -9.59
CA PRO A 265 -4.06 -28.62 -11.01
C PRO A 265 -5.24 -29.03 -11.86
#